data_6fcc78c725e0767572ca083f935966b8
#
_entry.id   6fcc78c725e0767572ca083f935966b8
#
_cell.length_a   1.000
_cell.length_b   1.000
_cell.length_c   1.000
_cell.angle_alpha   90.00
_cell.angle_beta   90.00
_cell.angle_gamma   90.00
#
_symmetry.space_group_name_H-M   'P 1'
#
loop_
_entity.id
_entity.type
_entity.pdbx_description
1 polymer ?
#
loop_
_entity_poly.entity_id
_entity_poly.type
_entity_poly.pdbx_seq_one_letter_code
_entity_poly.pdbx_strand_id
1 'polypeptide(L)'
;MRILIFIGIGAVTGVIQLALAGFPSETATIMHTLLLHQFVVTHGLLALVGFFINVITPEKTAASLGWASSPYQIKYGFQQLGLGIMGVLAIWFQGNFWVAALVTLYIYGLSGLCTHTQEVLRKRREKSVTDWVEIGNIVLDVIYHVVLTWMSLMIPGVWSLQ
;
A
#
# COMPACT_ATOMS: atom_id res chain seq x y z
N MET A 1 1.04 -11.42 -2.48
CA MET A 1 0.79 -11.11 -3.92
C MET A 1 -0.58 -10.46 -4.24
N ARG A 2 -1.54 -10.38 -3.31
CA ARG A 2 -2.83 -9.70 -3.57
C ARG A 2 -2.67 -8.20 -3.85
N ILE A 3 -1.69 -7.55 -3.23
CA ILE A 3 -1.40 -6.11 -3.43
C ILE A 3 -1.09 -5.77 -4.91
N LEU A 4 -0.45 -6.66 -5.67
CA LEU A 4 -0.17 -6.44 -7.09
C LEU A 4 -1.42 -6.18 -7.93
N ILE A 5 -2.54 -6.82 -7.58
CA ILE A 5 -3.82 -6.60 -8.26
C ILE A 5 -4.26 -5.15 -8.05
N PHE A 6 -4.20 -4.64 -6.83
CA PHE A 6 -4.59 -3.27 -6.50
C PHE A 6 -3.63 -2.23 -7.10
N ILE A 7 -2.31 -2.51 -7.06
CA ILE A 7 -1.31 -1.66 -7.75
C ILE A 7 -1.63 -1.59 -9.25
N GLY A 8 -1.92 -2.74 -9.86
CA GLY A 8 -2.30 -2.80 -11.27
C GLY A 8 -3.60 -2.03 -11.57
N ILE A 9 -4.64 -2.21 -10.75
CA ILE A 9 -5.90 -1.46 -10.90
C ILE A 9 -5.64 0.05 -10.74
N GLY A 10 -4.87 0.47 -9.73
CA GLY A 10 -4.52 1.87 -9.53
C GLY A 10 -3.74 2.45 -10.72
N ALA A 11 -2.79 1.71 -11.28
CA ALA A 11 -2.06 2.13 -12.47
C ALA A 11 -2.98 2.24 -13.70
N VAL A 12 -3.80 1.22 -13.96
CA VAL A 12 -4.72 1.20 -15.11
C VAL A 12 -5.74 2.33 -15.03
N THR A 13 -6.36 2.53 -13.88
CA THR A 13 -7.35 3.60 -13.70
C THR A 13 -6.71 4.99 -13.81
N GLY A 14 -5.47 5.17 -13.34
CA GLY A 14 -4.71 6.41 -13.55
C GLY A 14 -4.39 6.66 -15.02
N VAL A 15 -3.96 5.63 -15.75
CA VAL A 15 -3.71 5.73 -17.20
C VAL A 15 -5.00 6.03 -17.97
N ILE A 16 -6.11 5.42 -17.60
CA ILE A 16 -7.43 5.72 -18.23
C ILE A 16 -7.79 7.19 -18.00
N GLN A 17 -7.63 7.72 -16.79
CA GLN A 17 -7.89 9.14 -16.53
C GLN A 17 -7.00 10.05 -17.36
N LEU A 18 -5.71 9.75 -17.48
CA LEU A 18 -4.76 10.50 -18.32
C LEU A 18 -5.16 10.45 -19.80
N ALA A 19 -5.58 9.28 -20.29
CA ALA A 19 -6.04 9.13 -21.68
C ALA A 19 -7.30 9.96 -21.97
N LEU A 20 -8.26 9.96 -21.04
CA LEU A 20 -9.48 10.78 -21.15
C LEU A 20 -9.18 12.29 -21.09
N ALA A 21 -8.12 12.69 -20.40
CA ALA A 21 -7.63 14.08 -20.36
C ALA A 21 -6.73 14.45 -21.55
N GLY A 22 -6.51 13.55 -22.52
CA GLY A 22 -5.69 13.79 -23.70
C GLY A 22 -4.18 13.68 -23.47
N PHE A 23 -3.75 12.97 -22.44
CA PHE A 23 -2.34 12.82 -22.04
C PHE A 23 -1.60 14.16 -21.91
N PRO A 24 -1.67 14.83 -20.77
CA PRO A 24 -0.97 16.09 -20.56
C PRO A 24 0.53 15.93 -20.80
N SER A 25 1.17 16.95 -21.38
CA SER A 25 2.62 16.94 -21.64
C SER A 25 3.47 17.16 -20.39
N GLU A 26 2.87 17.67 -19.33
CA GLU A 26 3.56 18.00 -18.08
C GLU A 26 3.73 16.76 -17.19
N THR A 27 4.97 16.39 -16.93
CA THR A 27 5.32 15.22 -16.10
C THR A 27 4.70 15.29 -14.70
N ALA A 28 4.66 16.49 -14.09
CA ALA A 28 4.08 16.67 -12.76
C ALA A 28 2.59 16.26 -12.72
N THR A 29 1.81 16.65 -13.74
CA THR A 29 0.40 16.28 -13.87
C THR A 29 0.21 14.77 -14.03
N ILE A 30 1.08 14.13 -14.83
CA ILE A 30 1.06 12.68 -15.00
C ILE A 30 1.34 11.98 -13.66
N MET A 31 2.41 12.38 -12.96
CA MET A 31 2.80 11.78 -11.67
C MET A 31 1.75 12.03 -10.60
N HIS A 32 1.16 13.23 -10.56
CA HIS A 32 0.06 13.56 -9.65
C HIS A 32 -1.14 12.61 -9.85
N THR A 33 -1.58 12.42 -11.09
CA THR A 33 -2.71 11.53 -11.39
C THR A 33 -2.40 10.08 -11.01
N LEU A 34 -1.24 9.57 -11.39
CA LEU A 34 -0.86 8.20 -11.07
C LEU A 34 -0.72 7.97 -9.56
N LEU A 35 -0.08 8.90 -8.84
CA LEU A 35 0.09 8.81 -7.39
C LEU A 35 -1.26 8.88 -6.66
N LEU A 36 -2.17 9.77 -7.09
CA LEU A 36 -3.53 9.85 -6.54
C LEU A 36 -4.27 8.52 -6.67
N HIS A 37 -4.20 7.88 -7.86
CA HIS A 37 -4.82 6.58 -8.06
C HIS A 37 -4.20 5.49 -7.20
N GLN A 38 -2.88 5.55 -6.93
CA GLN A 38 -2.25 4.63 -5.98
C GLN A 38 -2.75 4.87 -4.55
N PHE A 39 -2.92 6.11 -4.11
CA PHE A 39 -3.51 6.39 -2.80
C PHE A 39 -4.94 5.88 -2.70
N VAL A 40 -5.80 6.18 -3.67
CA VAL A 40 -7.23 5.83 -3.59
C VAL A 40 -7.47 4.33 -3.75
N VAL A 41 -6.85 3.72 -4.75
CA VAL A 41 -7.11 2.32 -5.10
C VAL A 41 -6.23 1.39 -4.29
N THR A 42 -4.91 1.59 -4.31
CA THR A 42 -3.99 0.63 -3.69
C THR A 42 -4.04 0.73 -2.17
N HIS A 43 -4.06 1.94 -1.60
CA HIS A 43 -4.13 2.12 -0.16
C HIS A 43 -5.56 2.22 0.32
N GLY A 44 -6.36 3.08 -0.30
CA GLY A 44 -7.75 3.30 0.10
C GLY A 44 -8.55 2.02 0.03
N LEU A 45 -8.73 1.46 -1.15
CA LEU A 45 -9.59 0.31 -1.35
C LEU A 45 -9.02 -0.97 -0.73
N LEU A 46 -7.71 -1.25 -0.91
CA LEU A 46 -7.08 -2.45 -0.33
C LEU A 46 -7.16 -2.45 1.20
N ALA A 47 -6.90 -1.29 1.83
CA ALA A 47 -6.95 -1.18 3.28
C ALA A 47 -8.38 -1.27 3.82
N LEU A 48 -9.37 -0.72 3.11
CA LEU A 48 -10.79 -0.90 3.47
C LEU A 48 -11.20 -2.38 3.38
N VAL A 49 -10.81 -3.08 2.31
CA VAL A 49 -11.02 -4.53 2.22
C VAL A 49 -10.32 -5.25 3.37
N GLY A 50 -9.09 -4.87 3.67
CA GLY A 50 -8.33 -5.39 4.81
C GLY A 50 -9.05 -5.18 6.15
N PHE A 51 -9.61 -4.01 6.39
CA PHE A 51 -10.46 -3.74 7.56
C PHE A 51 -11.61 -4.74 7.66
N PHE A 52 -12.41 -4.87 6.61
CA PHE A 52 -13.57 -5.75 6.64
C PHE A 52 -13.20 -7.20 6.90
N ILE A 53 -12.21 -7.74 6.21
CA ILE A 53 -11.82 -9.16 6.41
C ILE A 53 -11.21 -9.43 7.79
N ASN A 54 -10.48 -8.46 8.35
CA ASN A 54 -9.85 -8.62 9.67
C ASN A 54 -10.85 -8.43 10.83
N VAL A 55 -11.92 -7.66 10.62
CA VAL A 55 -12.95 -7.44 11.66
C VAL A 55 -14.11 -8.43 11.55
N ILE A 56 -14.56 -8.74 10.33
CA ILE A 56 -15.72 -9.62 10.12
C ILE A 56 -15.33 -11.10 10.17
N THR A 57 -14.15 -11.45 9.62
CA THR A 57 -13.68 -12.85 9.55
C THR A 57 -12.26 -13.03 10.12
N PRO A 58 -12.00 -12.58 11.36
CA PRO A 58 -10.63 -12.53 11.92
C PRO A 58 -9.97 -13.91 11.95
N GLU A 59 -10.70 -14.95 12.32
CA GLU A 59 -10.18 -16.31 12.42
C GLU A 59 -9.80 -16.87 11.05
N LYS A 60 -10.67 -16.71 10.03
CA LYS A 60 -10.38 -17.16 8.66
C LYS A 60 -9.19 -16.40 8.08
N THR A 61 -9.10 -15.10 8.37
CA THR A 61 -8.01 -14.28 7.89
C THR A 61 -6.68 -14.70 8.51
N ALA A 62 -6.63 -14.87 9.83
CA ALA A 62 -5.45 -15.36 10.54
C ALA A 62 -5.02 -16.74 10.01
N ALA A 63 -5.95 -17.68 9.90
CA ALA A 63 -5.68 -19.03 9.37
C ALA A 63 -5.12 -19.00 7.95
N SER A 64 -5.62 -18.12 7.07
CA SER A 64 -5.12 -17.96 5.70
C SER A 64 -3.68 -17.44 5.61
N LEU A 65 -3.20 -16.82 6.68
CA LEU A 65 -1.83 -16.31 6.84
C LEU A 65 -0.93 -17.30 7.61
N GLY A 66 -1.50 -18.40 8.10
CA GLY A 66 -0.80 -19.36 8.96
C GLY A 66 -0.57 -18.83 10.39
N TRP A 67 -1.40 -17.91 10.86
CA TRP A 67 -1.31 -17.28 12.17
C TRP A 67 -2.39 -17.77 13.10
N ALA A 68 -2.12 -17.71 14.41
CA ALA A 68 -3.15 -17.88 15.43
C ALA A 68 -4.04 -16.63 15.48
N SER A 69 -5.37 -16.85 15.53
CA SER A 69 -6.31 -15.74 15.73
C SER A 69 -6.15 -15.12 17.12
N SER A 70 -6.21 -13.81 17.21
CA SER A 70 -6.12 -13.08 18.46
C SER A 70 -6.87 -11.75 18.38
N PRO A 71 -7.17 -11.06 19.50
CA PRO A 71 -7.75 -9.72 19.50
C PRO A 71 -6.93 -8.69 18.72
N TYR A 72 -5.63 -8.91 18.54
CA TYR A 72 -4.77 -8.06 17.72
C TYR A 72 -5.20 -8.03 16.24
N GLN A 73 -5.86 -9.07 15.74
CA GLN A 73 -6.38 -9.13 14.38
C GLN A 73 -7.40 -8.01 14.13
N ILE A 74 -8.32 -7.82 15.08
CA ILE A 74 -9.34 -6.75 15.01
C ILE A 74 -8.65 -5.37 15.10
N LYS A 75 -7.70 -5.21 16.03
CA LYS A 75 -6.93 -3.97 16.17
C LYS A 75 -6.17 -3.63 14.88
N TYR A 76 -5.57 -4.62 14.25
CA TYR A 76 -4.92 -4.46 12.95
C TYR A 76 -5.91 -4.03 11.85
N GLY A 77 -7.12 -4.60 11.85
CA GLY A 77 -8.19 -4.15 10.95
C GLY A 77 -8.51 -2.67 11.09
N PHE A 78 -8.63 -2.15 12.32
CA PHE A 78 -8.86 -0.71 12.54
C PHE A 78 -7.67 0.17 12.09
N GLN A 79 -6.45 -0.30 12.20
CA GLN A 79 -5.30 0.40 11.62
C GLN A 79 -5.40 0.48 10.09
N GLN A 80 -5.84 -0.60 9.44
CA GLN A 80 -6.10 -0.59 8.00
C GLN A 80 -7.26 0.36 7.63
N LEU A 81 -8.31 0.46 8.45
CA LEU A 81 -9.36 1.45 8.24
C LEU A 81 -8.79 2.88 8.20
N GLY A 82 -7.89 3.22 9.13
CA GLY A 82 -7.23 4.53 9.15
C GLY A 82 -6.44 4.81 7.87
N LEU A 83 -5.64 3.83 7.40
CA LEU A 83 -4.92 3.93 6.13
C LEU A 83 -5.87 4.08 4.95
N GLY A 84 -6.97 3.30 4.94
CA GLY A 84 -7.97 3.36 3.88
C GLY A 84 -8.65 4.72 3.79
N ILE A 85 -9.03 5.29 4.94
CA ILE A 85 -9.59 6.65 5.01
C ILE A 85 -8.58 7.68 4.49
N MET A 86 -7.31 7.62 4.91
CA MET A 86 -6.28 8.52 4.40
C MET A 86 -6.11 8.42 2.89
N GLY A 87 -6.12 7.20 2.33
CA GLY A 87 -6.06 7.00 0.89
C GLY A 87 -7.21 7.68 0.15
N VAL A 88 -8.43 7.59 0.67
CA VAL A 88 -9.61 8.24 0.09
C VAL A 88 -9.58 9.75 0.27
N LEU A 89 -9.17 10.23 1.45
CA LEU A 89 -9.07 11.67 1.73
C LEU A 89 -8.02 12.39 0.84
N ALA A 90 -7.05 11.65 0.29
CA ALA A 90 -6.07 12.19 -0.66
C ALA A 90 -6.70 12.80 -1.93
N ILE A 91 -7.98 12.50 -2.23
CA ILE A 91 -8.73 13.12 -3.33
C ILE A 91 -8.92 14.63 -3.08
N TRP A 92 -9.24 14.99 -1.85
CA TRP A 92 -9.59 16.37 -1.48
C TRP A 92 -8.44 17.11 -0.80
N PHE A 93 -7.61 16.38 -0.05
CA PHE A 93 -6.49 16.93 0.67
C PHE A 93 -5.18 16.57 -0.05
N GLN A 94 -4.49 17.59 -0.56
CA GLN A 94 -3.27 17.44 -1.35
C GLN A 94 -2.07 18.09 -0.64
N GLY A 95 -0.94 18.22 -1.31
CA GLY A 95 0.26 18.84 -0.77
C GLY A 95 0.81 18.07 0.44
N ASN A 96 1.01 18.74 1.56
CA ASN A 96 1.57 18.15 2.78
C ASN A 96 0.76 16.96 3.34
N PHE A 97 -0.54 16.88 3.06
CA PHE A 97 -1.34 15.72 3.43
C PHE A 97 -0.84 14.44 2.73
N TRP A 98 -0.39 14.56 1.49
CA TRP A 98 0.18 13.41 0.77
C TRP A 98 1.49 12.92 1.37
N VAL A 99 2.31 13.84 1.94
CA VAL A 99 3.50 13.45 2.71
C VAL A 99 3.09 12.65 3.94
N ALA A 100 2.08 13.11 4.69
CA ALA A 100 1.58 12.36 5.84
C ALA A 100 1.03 10.97 5.44
N ALA A 101 0.31 10.88 4.32
CA ALA A 101 -0.14 9.61 3.77
C ALA A 101 1.05 8.70 3.41
N LEU A 102 2.09 9.22 2.74
CA LEU A 102 3.30 8.46 2.42
C LEU A 102 4.02 7.97 3.68
N VAL A 103 4.18 8.82 4.69
CA VAL A 103 4.85 8.43 5.95
C VAL A 103 4.12 7.28 6.64
N THR A 104 2.78 7.33 6.71
CA THR A 104 2.01 6.23 7.29
C THR A 104 2.13 4.94 6.48
N LEU A 105 2.23 5.05 5.15
CA LEU A 105 2.48 3.92 4.27
C LEU A 105 3.88 3.33 4.44
N TYR A 106 4.90 4.16 4.62
CA TYR A 106 6.26 3.69 4.90
C TYR A 106 6.31 2.89 6.20
N ILE A 107 5.63 3.37 7.25
CA ILE A 107 5.54 2.65 8.52
C ILE A 107 4.81 1.32 8.33
N TYR A 108 3.73 1.31 7.56
CA TYR A 108 2.99 0.09 7.24
C TYR A 108 3.84 -0.88 6.41
N GLY A 109 4.52 -0.40 5.36
CA GLY A 109 5.43 -1.19 4.53
C GLY A 109 6.61 -1.74 5.34
N LEU A 110 7.17 -0.95 6.26
CA LEU A 110 8.23 -1.40 7.17
C LEU A 110 7.73 -2.56 8.07
N SER A 111 6.49 -2.49 8.54
CA SER A 111 5.90 -3.60 9.31
C SER A 111 5.75 -4.87 8.47
N GLY A 112 5.36 -4.73 7.20
CA GLY A 112 5.32 -5.82 6.21
C GLY A 112 6.70 -6.41 5.98
N LEU A 113 7.70 -5.56 5.72
CA LEU A 113 9.09 -5.97 5.54
C LEU A 113 9.61 -6.77 6.75
N CYS A 114 9.35 -6.31 7.97
CA CYS A 114 9.74 -7.03 9.19
C CYS A 114 9.06 -8.41 9.28
N THR A 115 7.74 -8.47 9.05
CA THR A 115 6.98 -9.73 9.16
C THR A 115 7.35 -10.73 8.07
N HIS A 116 7.49 -10.30 6.82
CA HIS A 116 7.93 -11.15 5.71
C HIS A 116 9.36 -11.68 5.93
N THR A 117 10.26 -10.83 6.42
CA THR A 117 11.64 -11.25 6.74
C THR A 117 11.66 -12.29 7.86
N GLN A 118 10.90 -12.07 8.93
CA GLN A 118 10.77 -13.03 10.03
C GLN A 118 10.23 -14.39 9.52
N GLU A 119 9.23 -14.37 8.64
CA GLU A 119 8.64 -15.59 8.08
C GLU A 119 9.64 -16.35 7.17
N VAL A 120 10.40 -15.64 6.33
CA VAL A 120 11.49 -16.25 5.54
C VAL A 120 12.51 -16.94 6.45
N LEU A 121 12.97 -16.24 7.50
CA LEU A 121 13.94 -16.77 8.44
C LEU A 121 13.39 -17.98 9.22
N ARG A 122 12.13 -17.91 9.65
CA ARG A 122 11.44 -19.01 10.35
C ARG A 122 11.34 -20.25 9.46
N LYS A 123 10.81 -20.11 8.23
CA LYS A 123 10.68 -21.23 7.29
C LYS A 123 12.02 -21.85 6.92
N ARG A 124 13.04 -21.02 6.75
CA ARG A 124 14.40 -21.49 6.48
C ARG A 124 14.97 -22.31 7.64
N ARG A 125 14.73 -21.86 8.88
CA ARG A 125 15.21 -22.53 10.11
C ARG A 125 14.47 -23.84 10.39
N GLU A 126 13.13 -23.83 10.28
CA GLU A 126 12.29 -24.96 10.68
C GLU A 126 12.19 -26.04 9.58
N LYS A 127 12.14 -25.62 8.31
CA LYS A 127 11.83 -26.50 7.16
C LYS A 127 12.95 -26.62 6.14
N SER A 128 14.05 -25.89 6.31
CA SER A 128 15.15 -25.76 5.32
C SER A 128 14.65 -25.38 3.91
N VAL A 129 13.55 -24.64 3.82
CA VAL A 129 12.93 -24.24 2.55
C VAL A 129 13.08 -22.73 2.38
N THR A 130 13.44 -22.31 1.17
CA THR A 130 13.43 -20.90 0.76
C THR A 130 12.04 -20.55 0.22
N ASP A 131 11.35 -19.60 0.86
CA ASP A 131 10.04 -19.12 0.42
C ASP A 131 10.20 -17.95 -0.54
N TRP A 132 10.15 -18.24 -1.83
CA TRP A 132 10.26 -17.25 -2.88
C TRP A 132 9.07 -16.27 -2.92
N VAL A 133 7.91 -16.66 -2.41
CA VAL A 133 6.73 -15.78 -2.33
C VAL A 133 6.96 -14.68 -1.31
N GLU A 134 7.51 -15.03 -0.13
CA GLU A 134 7.83 -14.05 0.90
C GLU A 134 8.98 -13.12 0.47
N ILE A 135 10.00 -13.66 -0.21
CA ILE A 135 11.07 -12.85 -0.79
C ILE A 135 10.51 -11.88 -1.84
N GLY A 136 9.59 -12.36 -2.68
CA GLY A 136 8.89 -11.52 -3.66
C GLY A 136 8.08 -10.40 -3.00
N ASN A 137 7.42 -10.66 -1.86
CA ASN A 137 6.72 -9.63 -1.09
C ASN A 137 7.69 -8.57 -0.54
N ILE A 138 8.84 -9.00 0.02
CA ILE A 138 9.89 -8.08 0.49
C ILE A 138 10.37 -7.15 -0.61
N VAL A 139 10.71 -7.70 -1.78
CA VAL A 139 11.19 -6.93 -2.93
C VAL A 139 10.11 -5.96 -3.42
N LEU A 140 8.87 -6.43 -3.49
CA LEU A 140 7.73 -5.61 -3.91
C LEU A 140 7.49 -4.44 -2.95
N ASP A 141 7.52 -4.68 -1.64
CA ASP A 141 7.34 -3.64 -0.63
C ASP A 141 8.39 -2.53 -0.79
N VAL A 142 9.66 -2.90 -0.97
CA VAL A 142 10.73 -1.92 -1.16
C VAL A 142 10.55 -1.14 -2.45
N ILE A 143 10.40 -1.84 -3.59
CA ILE A 143 10.31 -1.19 -4.91
C ILE A 143 9.08 -0.28 -4.98
N TYR A 144 7.95 -0.74 -4.48
CA TYR A 144 6.72 0.03 -4.53
C TYR A 144 6.82 1.35 -3.77
N HIS A 145 7.38 1.35 -2.56
CA HIS A 145 7.56 2.57 -1.78
C HIS A 145 8.59 3.52 -2.40
N VAL A 146 9.66 2.99 -3.01
CA VAL A 146 10.62 3.80 -3.77
C VAL A 146 9.93 4.49 -4.96
N VAL A 147 9.09 3.76 -5.71
CA VAL A 147 8.35 4.33 -6.85
C VAL A 147 7.38 5.42 -6.39
N LEU A 148 6.61 5.20 -5.31
CA LEU A 148 5.71 6.22 -4.78
C LEU A 148 6.46 7.48 -4.34
N THR A 149 7.61 7.30 -3.68
CA THR A 149 8.46 8.42 -3.27
C THR A 149 8.95 9.19 -4.49
N TRP A 150 9.48 8.49 -5.48
CA TRP A 150 9.95 9.11 -6.71
C TRP A 150 8.83 9.90 -7.42
N MET A 151 7.62 9.31 -7.55
CA MET A 151 6.47 10.02 -8.11
C MET A 151 6.14 11.28 -7.33
N SER A 152 6.14 11.22 -6.00
CA SER A 152 5.83 12.38 -5.15
C SER A 152 6.86 13.50 -5.25
N LEU A 153 8.14 13.17 -5.48
CA LEU A 153 9.21 14.16 -5.68
C LEU A 153 9.08 14.91 -7.01
N MET A 154 8.40 14.31 -8.00
CA MET A 154 8.13 14.95 -9.29
C MET A 154 6.95 15.92 -9.25
N ILE A 155 6.23 16.02 -8.13
CA ILE A 155 5.05 16.88 -7.97
C ILE A 155 5.46 18.11 -7.14
N PRO A 156 5.47 19.32 -7.73
CA PRO A 156 5.80 20.54 -7.01
C PRO A 156 4.88 20.75 -5.80
N GLY A 157 5.44 21.18 -4.69
CA GLY A 157 4.70 21.54 -3.49
C GLY A 157 4.32 20.38 -2.55
N VAL A 158 4.50 19.12 -2.94
CA VAL A 158 4.21 17.97 -2.04
C VAL A 158 5.15 17.96 -0.84
N TRP A 159 6.45 18.17 -1.05
CA TRP A 159 7.48 18.14 -0.01
C TRP A 159 7.92 19.54 0.47
N SER A 160 7.25 20.60 0.05
CA SER A 160 7.55 21.97 0.52
C SER A 160 6.99 22.18 1.92
N LEU A 161 7.85 22.58 2.86
CA LEU A 161 7.41 23.11 4.14
C LEU A 161 6.84 24.53 3.86
N GLN A 162 5.54 24.69 4.05
CA GLN A 162 4.88 26.01 4.06
C GLN A 162 4.85 26.55 5.47
#